data_1f259ab290460eb6adb1b4179ca7c89d
#
_entry.id   1f259ab290460eb6adb1b4179ca7c89d
#
_cell.length_a   1.000
_cell.length_b   1.000
_cell.length_c   1.000
_cell.angle_alpha   90.00
_cell.angle_beta   90.00
_cell.angle_gamma   90.00
#
_symmetry.space_group_name_H-M   'P 1'
#
loop_
_entity.id
_entity.type
_entity.pdbx_description
1 polymer ?
#
loop_
_entity_poly.entity_id
_entity_poly.type
_entity_poly.pdbx_seq_one_letter_code
_entity_poly.pdbx_strand_id
1 'polypeptide(L)'
;MGEVSELWKITAFRRLLIARVVSNIGNGITPIALAFGVLSIPGADAGSLSYVTTAQMIPLVLFMLVGGVAADRFGRSQLVGITDIVGSIFVGISALSFLTSHASIPLLCFNGFIFGMLNALWYPAFSGIMPIIVPAKLLQAANSTVGLAANAGFTVGASIAGVLVSTAG
;
A
#
# COMPACT_ATOMS: atom_id res chain seq x y z
N MET A 1 0.19 -8.79 28.62
CA MET A 1 -0.88 -9.62 27.99
C MET A 1 -2.27 -8.99 28.11
N GLY A 2 -2.56 -8.15 29.13
CA GLY A 2 -3.86 -7.51 29.33
C GLY A 2 -4.28 -6.53 28.22
N GLU A 3 -3.37 -5.65 27.76
CA GLU A 3 -3.69 -4.60 26.78
C GLU A 3 -4.08 -5.14 25.40
N VAL A 4 -3.39 -6.15 24.92
CA VAL A 4 -3.72 -6.80 23.63
C VAL A 4 -5.09 -7.47 23.71
N SER A 5 -5.42 -8.10 24.84
CA SER A 5 -6.74 -8.69 25.06
C SER A 5 -7.85 -7.61 25.09
N GLU A 6 -7.57 -6.42 25.65
CA GLU A 6 -8.50 -5.30 25.59
C GLU A 6 -8.70 -4.78 24.16
N LEU A 7 -7.62 -4.70 23.36
CA LEU A 7 -7.69 -4.30 21.95
C LEU A 7 -8.58 -5.24 21.11
N TRP A 8 -8.51 -6.56 21.36
CA TRP A 8 -9.34 -7.54 20.66
C TRP A 8 -10.84 -7.40 20.93
N LYS A 9 -11.24 -6.74 22.01
CA LYS A 9 -12.64 -6.43 22.31
C LYS A 9 -13.17 -5.26 21.47
N ILE A 10 -12.29 -4.42 20.92
CA ILE A 10 -12.65 -3.28 20.09
C ILE A 10 -12.88 -3.75 18.65
N THR A 11 -14.13 -3.85 18.23
CA THR A 11 -14.50 -4.36 16.89
C THR A 11 -13.87 -3.54 15.76
N ALA A 12 -13.80 -2.21 15.90
CA ALA A 12 -13.19 -1.32 14.93
C ALA A 12 -11.68 -1.62 14.77
N PHE A 13 -10.97 -1.86 15.88
CA PHE A 13 -9.56 -2.22 15.87
C PHE A 13 -9.31 -3.58 15.16
N ARG A 14 -10.12 -4.60 15.48
CA ARG A 14 -9.99 -5.92 14.81
C ARG A 14 -10.18 -5.82 13.30
N ARG A 15 -11.21 -5.12 12.85
CA ARG A 15 -11.47 -4.90 11.42
C ARG A 15 -10.32 -4.18 10.74
N LEU A 16 -9.81 -3.12 11.37
CA LEU A 16 -8.65 -2.39 10.87
C LEU A 16 -7.42 -3.28 10.79
N LEU A 17 -7.13 -4.06 11.82
CA LEU A 17 -5.96 -4.96 11.88
C LEU A 17 -6.01 -6.00 10.75
N ILE A 18 -7.16 -6.67 10.56
CA ILE A 18 -7.35 -7.65 9.50
C ILE A 18 -7.17 -7.00 8.13
N ALA A 19 -7.82 -5.86 7.89
CA ALA A 19 -7.67 -5.13 6.64
C ALA A 19 -6.21 -4.74 6.37
N ARG A 20 -5.47 -4.33 7.42
CA ARG A 20 -4.03 -3.99 7.31
C ARG A 20 -3.16 -5.18 6.95
N VAL A 21 -3.38 -6.33 7.57
CA VAL A 21 -2.64 -7.56 7.24
C VAL A 21 -2.84 -7.92 5.77
N VAL A 22 -4.11 -7.98 5.32
CA VAL A 22 -4.43 -8.30 3.91
C VAL A 22 -3.82 -7.29 2.95
N SER A 23 -3.96 -5.99 3.22
CA SER A 23 -3.37 -4.93 2.41
C SER A 23 -1.83 -5.02 2.36
N ASN A 24 -1.18 -5.32 3.49
CA ASN A 24 0.28 -5.43 3.51
C ASN A 24 0.82 -6.70 2.83
N ILE A 25 0.06 -7.77 2.74
CA ILE A 25 0.41 -8.91 1.88
C ILE A 25 0.48 -8.43 0.42
N GLY A 26 -0.51 -7.68 -0.06
CA GLY A 26 -0.49 -7.07 -1.39
C GLY A 26 0.69 -6.12 -1.60
N ASN A 27 0.96 -5.27 -0.60
CA ASN A 27 2.08 -4.32 -0.62
C ASN A 27 3.45 -5.04 -0.67
N GLY A 28 3.58 -6.23 -0.08
CA GLY A 28 4.78 -7.06 -0.17
C GLY A 28 4.95 -7.71 -1.55
N ILE A 29 3.85 -8.09 -2.21
CA ILE A 29 3.87 -8.67 -3.55
C ILE A 29 4.25 -7.61 -4.60
N THR A 30 3.70 -6.42 -4.49
CA THR A 30 3.75 -5.36 -5.52
C THR A 30 5.16 -5.02 -6.00
N PRO A 31 6.18 -4.71 -5.16
CA PRO A 31 7.50 -4.31 -5.63
C PRO A 31 8.22 -5.43 -6.39
N ILE A 32 8.02 -6.68 -5.99
CA ILE A 32 8.63 -7.84 -6.65
C ILE A 32 7.93 -8.08 -8.00
N ALA A 33 6.61 -8.13 -8.01
CA ALA A 33 5.83 -8.31 -9.23
C ALA A 33 6.08 -7.17 -10.24
N LEU A 34 6.19 -5.92 -9.76
CA LEU A 34 6.49 -4.77 -10.62
C LEU A 34 7.90 -4.88 -11.22
N ALA A 35 8.91 -5.23 -10.41
CA ALA A 35 10.28 -5.35 -10.89
C ALA A 35 10.39 -6.41 -12.00
N PHE A 36 9.87 -7.60 -11.77
CA PHE A 36 9.87 -8.66 -12.77
C PHE A 36 8.99 -8.33 -13.97
N GLY A 37 7.81 -7.76 -13.74
CA GLY A 37 6.91 -7.31 -14.79
C GLY A 37 7.58 -6.29 -15.72
N VAL A 38 8.22 -5.25 -15.17
CA VAL A 38 8.93 -4.25 -15.98
C VAL A 38 10.06 -4.89 -16.79
N LEU A 39 10.88 -5.73 -16.15
CA LEU A 39 12.00 -6.37 -16.81
C LEU A 39 11.59 -7.43 -17.87
N SER A 40 10.35 -7.89 -17.85
CA SER A 40 9.78 -8.76 -18.88
C SER A 40 9.31 -8.01 -20.13
N ILE A 41 9.21 -6.67 -20.09
CA ILE A 41 8.83 -5.86 -21.26
C ILE A 41 10.01 -5.84 -22.25
N PRO A 42 9.80 -6.14 -23.54
CA PRO A 42 10.87 -6.12 -24.52
C PRO A 42 11.60 -4.77 -24.58
N GLY A 43 12.92 -4.80 -24.42
CA GLY A 43 13.77 -3.60 -24.41
C GLY A 43 13.81 -2.83 -23.11
N ALA A 44 13.10 -3.27 -22.05
CA ALA A 44 13.20 -2.68 -20.74
C ALA A 44 14.43 -3.17 -19.98
N ASP A 45 14.96 -2.32 -19.13
CA ASP A 45 16.16 -2.53 -18.32
C ASP A 45 15.98 -2.00 -16.89
N ALA A 46 17.05 -2.01 -16.10
CA ALA A 46 17.05 -1.45 -14.74
C ALA A 46 16.75 0.06 -14.73
N GLY A 47 17.10 0.80 -15.80
CA GLY A 47 16.74 2.21 -15.97
C GLY A 47 15.23 2.38 -16.11
N SER A 48 14.59 1.52 -16.89
CA SER A 48 13.12 1.49 -17.04
C SER A 48 12.40 1.29 -15.69
N LEU A 49 12.91 0.36 -14.87
CA LEU A 49 12.39 0.16 -13.52
C LEU A 49 12.59 1.40 -12.65
N SER A 50 13.74 2.06 -12.77
CA SER A 50 14.02 3.30 -12.05
C SER A 50 13.06 4.43 -12.44
N TYR A 51 12.68 4.56 -13.71
CA TYR A 51 11.68 5.55 -14.14
C TYR A 51 10.32 5.29 -13.49
N VAL A 52 9.86 4.04 -13.47
CA VAL A 52 8.57 3.68 -12.87
C VAL A 52 8.55 3.94 -11.37
N THR A 53 9.60 3.55 -10.65
CA THR A 53 9.69 3.77 -9.21
C THR A 53 9.85 5.25 -8.85
N THR A 54 10.60 6.01 -9.64
CA THR A 54 10.75 7.46 -9.46
C THR A 54 9.42 8.19 -9.72
N ALA A 55 8.68 7.78 -10.76
CA ALA A 55 7.35 8.32 -11.05
C ALA A 55 6.37 8.13 -9.88
N GLN A 56 6.52 7.08 -9.07
CA GLN A 56 5.76 6.88 -7.85
C GLN A 56 6.27 7.72 -6.67
N MET A 57 7.58 7.81 -6.49
CA MET A 57 8.19 8.47 -5.32
C MET A 57 8.07 9.99 -5.37
N ILE A 58 8.20 10.60 -6.54
CA ILE A 58 8.10 12.07 -6.68
C ILE A 58 6.75 12.59 -6.19
N PRO A 59 5.60 12.12 -6.69
CA PRO A 59 4.31 12.61 -6.23
C PRO A 59 4.03 12.25 -4.76
N LEU A 60 4.50 11.10 -4.27
CA LEU A 60 4.40 10.74 -2.86
C LEU A 60 5.02 11.84 -1.97
N VAL A 61 6.23 12.28 -2.27
CA VAL A 61 6.92 13.32 -1.48
C VAL A 61 6.25 14.68 -1.66
N LEU A 62 5.94 15.08 -2.88
CA LEU A 62 5.37 16.39 -3.18
C LEU A 62 3.98 16.59 -2.56
N PHE A 63 3.13 15.56 -2.59
CA PHE A 63 1.75 15.66 -2.11
C PHE A 63 1.57 15.26 -0.64
N MET A 64 2.62 14.82 0.07
CA MET A 64 2.52 14.37 1.47
C MET A 64 2.02 15.49 2.41
N LEU A 65 2.45 16.73 2.19
CA LEU A 65 1.98 17.89 2.97
C LEU A 65 0.50 18.19 2.70
N VAL A 66 0.06 18.04 1.45
CA VAL A 66 -1.34 18.23 1.05
C VAL A 66 -2.22 17.13 1.66
N GLY A 67 -1.69 15.93 1.82
CA GLY A 67 -2.38 14.79 2.39
C GLY A 67 -2.89 15.03 3.81
N GLY A 68 -2.11 15.71 4.65
CA GLY A 68 -2.54 16.07 6.00
C GLY A 68 -3.75 17.00 6.01
N VAL A 69 -3.72 18.05 5.20
CA VAL A 69 -4.83 19.01 5.06
C VAL A 69 -6.09 18.33 4.49
N ALA A 70 -5.91 17.46 3.49
CA ALA A 70 -7.00 16.68 2.91
C ALA A 70 -7.64 15.74 3.94
N ALA A 71 -6.84 15.06 4.76
CA ALA A 71 -7.31 14.15 5.79
C ALA A 71 -8.18 14.85 6.84
N ASP A 72 -7.82 16.06 7.22
CA ASP A 72 -8.57 16.85 8.19
C ASP A 72 -9.87 17.43 7.58
N ARG A 73 -9.88 17.73 6.27
CA ARG A 73 -11.04 18.31 5.58
C ARG A 73 -12.08 17.26 5.17
N PHE A 74 -11.67 16.11 4.65
CA PHE A 74 -12.57 15.10 4.07
C PHE A 74 -12.90 13.97 5.05
N GLY A 75 -12.22 13.91 6.19
CA GLY A 75 -12.37 12.83 7.15
C GLY A 75 -11.44 11.66 6.88
N ARG A 76 -10.65 11.28 7.89
CA ARG A 76 -9.53 10.33 7.79
C ARG A 76 -9.95 8.95 7.29
N SER A 77 -11.02 8.38 7.86
CA SER A 77 -11.51 7.04 7.48
C SER A 77 -12.04 7.02 6.04
N GLN A 78 -12.72 8.09 5.63
CA GLN A 78 -13.28 8.19 4.29
C GLN A 78 -12.18 8.35 3.24
N LEU A 79 -11.17 9.17 3.54
CA LEU A 79 -10.03 9.37 2.66
C LEU A 79 -9.22 8.08 2.46
N VAL A 80 -8.96 7.32 3.53
CA VAL A 80 -8.32 5.99 3.43
C VAL A 80 -9.14 5.06 2.55
N GLY A 81 -10.45 4.97 2.74
CA GLY A 81 -11.29 4.10 1.92
C GLY A 81 -11.29 4.49 0.44
N ILE A 82 -11.38 5.78 0.12
CA ILE A 82 -11.35 6.26 -1.27
C ILE A 82 -10.00 5.97 -1.92
N THR A 83 -8.89 6.28 -1.24
CA THR A 83 -7.55 6.05 -1.78
C THR A 83 -7.26 4.57 -1.99
N ASP A 84 -7.74 3.68 -1.10
CA ASP A 84 -7.60 2.23 -1.26
C ASP A 84 -8.41 1.71 -2.45
N ILE A 85 -9.66 2.17 -2.64
CA ILE A 85 -10.50 1.78 -3.78
C ILE A 85 -9.88 2.26 -5.11
N VAL A 86 -9.53 3.55 -5.18
CA VAL A 86 -8.94 4.12 -6.40
C VAL A 86 -7.59 3.45 -6.67
N GLY A 87 -6.75 3.27 -5.65
CA GLY A 87 -5.47 2.59 -5.77
C GLY A 87 -5.60 1.16 -6.31
N SER A 88 -6.59 0.40 -5.84
CA SER A 88 -6.85 -0.96 -6.31
C SER A 88 -7.24 -1.00 -7.80
N ILE A 89 -7.94 0.01 -8.31
CA ILE A 89 -8.26 0.13 -9.74
C ILE A 89 -6.97 0.28 -10.57
N PHE A 90 -6.06 1.18 -10.15
CA PHE A 90 -4.80 1.39 -10.88
C PHE A 90 -3.85 0.18 -10.80
N VAL A 91 -3.82 -0.53 -9.68
CA VAL A 91 -3.12 -1.82 -9.57
C VAL A 91 -3.76 -2.85 -10.51
N GLY A 92 -5.09 -2.91 -10.58
CA GLY A 92 -5.83 -3.76 -11.51
C GLY A 92 -5.53 -3.44 -12.98
N ILE A 93 -5.46 -2.16 -13.35
CA ILE A 93 -5.08 -1.72 -14.71
C ILE A 93 -3.66 -2.17 -15.04
N SER A 94 -2.71 -2.03 -14.10
CA SER A 94 -1.35 -2.51 -14.29
C SER A 94 -1.31 -4.03 -14.49
N ALA A 95 -1.99 -4.79 -13.64
CA ALA A 95 -2.07 -6.25 -13.76
C ALA A 95 -2.69 -6.69 -15.10
N LEU A 96 -3.79 -6.05 -15.50
CA LEU A 96 -4.47 -6.34 -16.77
C LEU A 96 -3.58 -6.01 -17.97
N SER A 97 -2.80 -4.93 -17.93
CA SER A 97 -1.88 -4.56 -19.00
C SER A 97 -0.79 -5.62 -19.23
N PHE A 98 -0.30 -6.25 -18.15
CA PHE A 98 0.63 -7.37 -18.27
C PHE A 98 -0.05 -8.62 -18.84
N LEU A 99 -1.23 -8.97 -18.34
CA LEU A 99 -1.98 -10.15 -18.81
C LEU A 99 -2.38 -10.06 -20.28
N THR A 100 -2.62 -8.86 -20.78
CA THR A 100 -3.00 -8.61 -22.20
C THR A 100 -1.81 -8.28 -23.09
N SER A 101 -0.57 -8.35 -22.59
CA SER A 101 0.65 -7.98 -23.31
C SER A 101 0.67 -6.53 -23.82
N HIS A 102 -0.08 -5.62 -23.19
CA HIS A 102 -0.12 -4.19 -23.49
C HIS A 102 0.64 -3.35 -22.45
N ALA A 103 1.40 -3.99 -21.57
CA ALA A 103 2.21 -3.26 -20.59
C ALA A 103 3.27 -2.42 -21.28
N SER A 104 3.40 -1.17 -20.87
CA SER A 104 4.40 -0.24 -21.39
C SER A 104 4.95 0.64 -20.27
N ILE A 105 6.20 1.06 -20.40
CA ILE A 105 6.85 1.90 -19.39
C ILE A 105 6.07 3.20 -19.12
N PRO A 106 5.58 3.95 -20.14
CA PRO A 106 4.76 5.15 -19.91
C PRO A 106 3.48 4.88 -19.12
N LEU A 107 2.78 3.77 -19.40
CA LEU A 107 1.57 3.39 -18.67
C LEU A 107 1.89 3.09 -17.20
N LEU A 108 2.96 2.36 -16.94
CA LEU A 108 3.38 2.02 -15.58
C LEU A 108 3.87 3.26 -14.81
N CYS A 109 4.57 4.20 -15.48
CA CYS A 109 4.93 5.48 -14.88
C CYS A 109 3.69 6.31 -14.52
N PHE A 110 2.69 6.37 -15.39
CA PHE A 110 1.44 7.07 -15.12
C PHE A 110 0.69 6.43 -13.94
N ASN A 111 0.55 5.10 -13.92
CA ASN A 111 -0.07 4.38 -12.81
C ASN A 111 0.73 4.58 -11.51
N GLY A 112 2.05 4.54 -11.58
CA GLY A 112 2.94 4.82 -10.46
C GLY A 112 2.75 6.23 -9.90
N PHE A 113 2.67 7.24 -10.78
CA PHE A 113 2.42 8.62 -10.40
C PHE A 113 1.11 8.78 -9.61
N ILE A 114 0.01 8.23 -10.13
CA ILE A 114 -1.28 8.26 -9.45
C ILE A 114 -1.21 7.51 -8.11
N PHE A 115 -0.59 6.34 -8.08
CA PHE A 115 -0.44 5.56 -6.86
C PHE A 115 0.40 6.28 -5.81
N GLY A 116 1.44 7.01 -6.22
CA GLY A 116 2.23 7.88 -5.34
C GLY A 116 1.40 9.00 -4.71
N MET A 117 0.57 9.68 -5.52
CA MET A 117 -0.36 10.70 -5.02
C MET A 117 -1.35 10.12 -4.00
N LEU A 118 -1.94 8.96 -4.29
CA LEU A 118 -2.89 8.30 -3.40
C LEU A 118 -2.23 7.91 -2.07
N ASN A 119 -1.01 7.39 -2.10
CA ASN A 119 -0.24 7.09 -0.89
C ASN A 119 0.08 8.35 -0.08
N ALA A 120 0.40 9.46 -0.73
CA ALA A 120 0.63 10.74 -0.06
C ALA A 120 -0.60 11.22 0.74
N LEU A 121 -1.80 10.96 0.26
CA LEU A 121 -3.06 11.23 0.96
C LEU A 121 -3.34 10.19 2.05
N TRP A 122 -3.04 8.94 1.76
CA TRP A 122 -3.31 7.80 2.61
C TRP A 122 -2.53 7.82 3.92
N TYR A 123 -1.21 8.05 3.88
CA TYR A 123 -0.34 7.96 5.06
C TYR A 123 -0.76 8.88 6.22
N PRO A 124 -0.95 10.20 6.03
CA PRO A 124 -1.37 11.08 7.10
C PRO A 124 -2.82 10.80 7.56
N ALA A 125 -3.70 10.40 6.66
CA ALA A 125 -5.05 10.01 7.01
C ALA A 125 -5.06 8.77 7.92
N PHE A 126 -4.32 7.73 7.57
CA PHE A 126 -4.25 6.50 8.33
C PHE A 126 -3.62 6.69 9.72
N SER A 127 -2.53 7.45 9.83
CA SER A 127 -1.87 7.72 11.12
C SER A 127 -2.81 8.34 12.16
N GLY A 128 -3.78 9.10 11.71
CA GLY A 128 -4.76 9.75 12.57
C GLY A 128 -6.01 8.92 12.88
N ILE A 129 -6.17 7.72 12.33
CA ILE A 129 -7.34 6.87 12.64
C ILE A 129 -7.20 6.22 14.03
N MET A 130 -5.99 5.80 14.41
CA MET A 130 -5.77 5.04 15.64
C MET A 130 -6.27 5.77 16.89
N PRO A 131 -5.99 7.08 17.11
CA PRO A 131 -6.51 7.82 18.27
C PRO A 131 -8.04 7.96 18.30
N ILE A 132 -8.73 7.75 17.17
CA ILE A 132 -10.18 7.85 17.09
C ILE A 132 -10.86 6.55 17.55
N ILE A 133 -10.23 5.40 17.29
CA ILE A 133 -10.84 4.08 17.53
C ILE A 133 -10.33 3.39 18.79
N VAL A 134 -9.19 3.84 19.34
CA VAL A 134 -8.55 3.20 20.49
C VAL A 134 -8.34 4.22 21.60
N PRO A 135 -8.70 3.87 22.88
CA PRO A 135 -8.42 4.72 24.04
C PRO A 135 -6.92 5.07 24.16
N ALA A 136 -6.63 6.29 24.64
CA ALA A 136 -5.25 6.81 24.74
C ALA A 136 -4.28 5.85 25.47
N LYS A 137 -4.76 5.17 26.54
CA LYS A 137 -3.96 4.20 27.30
C LYS A 137 -3.51 2.97 26.48
N LEU A 138 -4.20 2.65 25.38
CA LEU A 138 -3.92 1.47 24.54
C LEU A 138 -3.24 1.85 23.21
N LEU A 139 -2.99 3.12 22.93
CA LEU A 139 -2.45 3.58 21.64
C LEU A 139 -1.08 2.97 21.33
N GLN A 140 -0.19 2.85 22.32
CA GLN A 140 1.12 2.26 22.12
C GLN A 140 1.01 0.79 21.76
N ALA A 141 0.22 0.02 22.50
CA ALA A 141 -0.01 -1.40 22.22
C ALA A 141 -0.70 -1.60 20.86
N ALA A 142 -1.67 -0.73 20.50
CA ALA A 142 -2.36 -0.76 19.22
C ALA A 142 -1.41 -0.49 18.05
N ASN A 143 -0.59 0.55 18.12
CA ASN A 143 0.39 0.89 17.07
C ASN A 143 1.43 -0.22 16.91
N SER A 144 1.95 -0.78 18.02
CA SER A 144 2.90 -1.89 17.99
C SER A 144 2.29 -3.14 17.36
N THR A 145 1.04 -3.48 17.71
CA THR A 145 0.33 -4.64 17.15
C THR A 145 0.10 -4.48 15.66
N VAL A 146 -0.37 -3.30 15.23
CA VAL A 146 -0.58 -3.00 13.80
C VAL A 146 0.74 -3.01 13.04
N GLY A 147 1.81 -2.44 13.60
CA GLY A 147 3.14 -2.42 12.98
C GLY A 147 3.70 -3.84 12.80
N LEU A 148 3.63 -4.68 13.83
CA LEU A 148 4.07 -6.08 13.75
C LEU A 148 3.26 -6.87 12.71
N ALA A 149 1.94 -6.74 12.73
CA ALA A 149 1.06 -7.42 11.80
C ALA A 149 1.28 -6.94 10.36
N ALA A 150 1.52 -5.65 10.15
CA ALA A 150 1.84 -5.07 8.85
C ALA A 150 3.16 -5.62 8.31
N ASN A 151 4.23 -5.65 9.11
CA ASN A 151 5.52 -6.20 8.71
C ASN A 151 5.45 -7.70 8.42
N ALA A 152 4.73 -8.47 9.24
CA ALA A 152 4.50 -9.88 8.99
C ALA A 152 3.75 -10.09 7.67
N GLY A 153 2.69 -9.34 7.42
CA GLY A 153 1.93 -9.38 6.16
C GLY A 153 2.82 -9.04 4.95
N PHE A 154 3.63 -7.99 5.04
CA PHE A 154 4.57 -7.60 4.00
C PHE A 154 5.58 -8.72 3.69
N THR A 155 6.18 -9.32 4.72
CA THR A 155 7.15 -10.42 4.58
C THR A 155 6.51 -11.65 3.92
N VAL A 156 5.30 -12.01 4.35
CA VAL A 156 4.53 -13.11 3.72
C VAL A 156 4.25 -12.80 2.25
N GLY A 157 3.80 -11.58 1.95
CA GLY A 157 3.55 -11.15 0.57
C GLY A 157 4.80 -11.20 -0.31
N ALA A 158 5.93 -10.68 0.17
CA ALA A 158 7.20 -10.75 -0.54
C ALA A 158 7.66 -12.19 -0.77
N SER A 159 7.48 -13.06 0.22
CA SER A 159 7.82 -14.48 0.08
C SER A 159 6.95 -15.19 -0.97
N ILE A 160 5.64 -14.91 -0.97
CA ILE A 160 4.70 -15.43 -1.98
C ILE A 160 5.13 -14.96 -3.37
N ALA A 161 5.42 -13.67 -3.54
CA ALA A 161 5.87 -13.13 -4.82
C ALA A 161 7.17 -13.78 -5.31
N GLY A 162 8.14 -13.97 -4.42
CA GLY A 162 9.41 -14.65 -4.74
C GLY A 162 9.18 -16.08 -5.26
N VAL A 163 8.32 -16.85 -4.59
CA VAL A 163 7.97 -18.20 -5.03
C VAL A 163 7.23 -18.18 -6.37
N LEU A 164 6.24 -17.30 -6.54
CA LEU A 164 5.49 -17.21 -7.80
C LEU A 164 6.41 -16.86 -8.98
N VAL A 165 7.31 -15.90 -8.80
CA VAL A 165 8.26 -15.53 -9.85
C VAL A 165 9.23 -16.66 -10.17
N SER A 166 9.74 -17.39 -9.17
CA SER A 166 10.67 -18.52 -9.40
C SER A 166 10.02 -19.71 -10.12
N THR A 167 8.69 -19.82 -10.06
CA THR A 167 7.94 -20.91 -10.73
C THR A 167 7.36 -20.51 -12.08
N ALA A 168 7.20 -19.20 -12.34
CA ALA A 168 6.63 -18.68 -13.59
C ALA A 168 7.72 -18.24 -14.61
N GLY A 169 8.96 -18.09 -14.18
CA GLY A 169 10.13 -17.79 -15.03
C GLY A 169 10.91 -19.04 -15.33
#